data_331aa8b64eb5ba880793014430c98a68
#
_entry.id   331aa8b64eb5ba880793014430c98a68
#
_cell.length_a   1.000
_cell.length_b   1.000
_cell.length_c   1.000
_cell.angle_alpha   90.00
_cell.angle_beta   90.00
_cell.angle_gamma   90.00
#
_symmetry.space_group_name_H-M   'P 1'
#
loop_
_entity.id
_entity.type
_entity.pdbx_description
1 polymer ?
#
loop_
_entity_poly.entity_id
_entity_poly.type
_entity_poly.pdbx_seq_one_letter_code
_entity_poly.pdbx_strand_id
1 'polypeptide(L)'
;GVELGLQLHLKERMEEYVNAWPFDYVIGSMHVIDGKDPYYEDAFPDWTAEELYRAYFRATAENIRFFHNFQTLGHLDYVVRYCREKGKDYSYRAFADEIDTILKELIQYDIALEINTGGYKAGLGVPNPTPDVIRRYRELGGEKITFGADAHKPEHIAFHFADAAAIAQEAGFRYYVRFKEKKPEYLPIQ
;
A
#
# COMPACT_ATOMS: atom_id res chain seq x y z
N GLY A 1 -4.83 -16.10 -2.36
CA GLY A 1 -5.06 -14.83 -1.65
C GLY A 1 -6.11 -13.97 -2.33
N VAL A 2 -6.38 -12.84 -1.74
CA VAL A 2 -7.35 -11.86 -2.25
C VAL A 2 -6.88 -10.44 -1.89
N GLU A 3 -7.20 -9.48 -2.74
CA GLU A 3 -7.09 -8.06 -2.46
C GLU A 3 -8.48 -7.48 -2.17
N LEU A 4 -8.60 -6.77 -1.05
CA LEU A 4 -9.84 -6.12 -0.62
C LEU A 4 -9.71 -4.61 -0.79
N GLY A 5 -10.69 -3.99 -1.44
CA GLY A 5 -10.86 -2.55 -1.42
C GLY A 5 -11.46 -2.10 -0.09
N LEU A 6 -10.65 -1.44 0.73
CA LEU A 6 -11.05 -1.01 2.08
C LEU A 6 -12.07 0.13 2.00
N GLN A 7 -13.21 -0.03 2.67
CA GLN A 7 -14.23 1.00 2.82
C GLN A 7 -14.97 0.79 4.15
N LEU A 8 -15.13 1.85 4.93
CA LEU A 8 -15.71 1.80 6.29
C LEU A 8 -17.07 1.11 6.35
N HIS A 9 -17.95 1.43 5.40
CA HIS A 9 -19.31 0.88 5.35
C HIS A 9 -19.37 -0.61 4.96
N LEU A 10 -18.25 -1.19 4.49
CA LEU A 10 -18.14 -2.61 4.13
C LEU A 10 -17.48 -3.46 5.20
N LYS A 11 -17.16 -2.90 6.38
CA LYS A 11 -16.45 -3.62 7.44
C LYS A 11 -17.00 -4.99 7.74
N GLU A 12 -18.28 -5.09 8.06
CA GLU A 12 -18.92 -6.35 8.42
C GLU A 12 -18.84 -7.37 7.26
N ARG A 13 -19.09 -6.90 6.04
CA ARG A 13 -19.02 -7.74 4.85
C ARG A 13 -17.61 -8.22 4.55
N MET A 14 -16.60 -7.36 4.73
CA MET A 14 -15.20 -7.74 4.59
C MET A 14 -14.80 -8.77 5.64
N GLU A 15 -15.23 -8.59 6.90
CA GLU A 15 -14.99 -9.53 7.99
C GLU A 15 -15.59 -10.90 7.70
N GLU A 16 -16.85 -10.94 7.30
CA GLU A 16 -17.53 -12.19 6.89
C GLU A 16 -16.79 -12.87 5.75
N TYR A 17 -16.42 -12.12 4.70
CA TYR A 17 -15.75 -12.66 3.52
C TYR A 17 -14.38 -13.26 3.83
N VAL A 18 -13.55 -12.54 4.58
CA VAL A 18 -12.20 -13.00 4.94
C VAL A 18 -12.23 -14.24 5.83
N ASN A 19 -13.26 -14.38 6.66
CA ASN A 19 -13.42 -15.52 7.57
C ASN A 19 -14.12 -16.72 6.90
N ALA A 20 -14.91 -16.50 5.85
CA ALA A 20 -15.61 -17.55 5.13
C ALA A 20 -14.70 -18.43 4.27
N TRP A 21 -13.51 -17.96 3.89
CA TRP A 21 -12.62 -18.65 2.97
C TRP A 21 -11.22 -18.85 3.56
N PRO A 22 -10.57 -20.00 3.30
CA PRO A 22 -9.22 -20.29 3.80
C PRO A 22 -8.14 -19.57 2.97
N PHE A 23 -8.15 -18.24 2.96
CA PHE A 23 -7.12 -17.48 2.29
C PHE A 23 -5.78 -17.61 3.00
N ASP A 24 -4.71 -17.89 2.25
CA ASP A 24 -3.34 -17.80 2.76
C ASP A 24 -2.91 -16.35 3.02
N TYR A 25 -3.44 -15.43 2.22
CA TYR A 25 -2.99 -14.04 2.16
C TYR A 25 -4.11 -13.10 1.75
N VAL A 26 -4.29 -12.04 2.50
CA VAL A 26 -5.25 -10.97 2.23
C VAL A 26 -4.49 -9.64 2.19
N ILE A 27 -4.65 -8.92 1.09
CA ILE A 27 -4.16 -7.56 0.91
C ILE A 27 -5.33 -6.62 1.18
N GLY A 28 -5.13 -5.60 2.02
CA GLY A 28 -6.06 -4.49 2.16
C GLY A 28 -5.54 -3.31 1.36
N SER A 29 -6.35 -2.74 0.47
CA SER A 29 -5.95 -1.64 -0.40
C SER A 29 -6.98 -0.53 -0.40
N MET A 30 -6.50 0.70 -0.45
CA MET A 30 -7.36 1.86 -0.59
C MET A 30 -7.44 2.26 -2.06
N HIS A 31 -8.65 2.22 -2.64
CA HIS A 31 -8.89 2.61 -4.03
C HIS A 31 -9.90 3.74 -4.16
N VAL A 32 -10.77 3.90 -3.17
CA VAL A 32 -11.95 4.77 -3.27
C VAL A 32 -11.98 5.76 -2.09
N ILE A 33 -12.18 7.03 -2.37
CA ILE A 33 -12.36 8.11 -1.39
C ILE A 33 -13.77 8.65 -1.58
N ASP A 34 -14.58 8.68 -0.51
CA ASP A 34 -15.96 9.19 -0.54
C ASP A 34 -16.81 8.59 -1.70
N GLY A 35 -16.63 7.29 -1.95
CA GLY A 35 -17.35 6.57 -3.00
C GLY A 35 -16.84 6.84 -4.43
N LYS A 36 -15.74 7.57 -4.60
CA LYS A 36 -15.14 7.90 -5.89
C LYS A 36 -13.74 7.33 -6.03
N ASP A 37 -13.44 6.77 -7.21
CA ASP A 37 -12.12 6.23 -7.53
C ASP A 37 -11.27 7.30 -8.23
N PRO A 38 -10.09 7.67 -7.69
CA PRO A 38 -9.19 8.64 -8.31
C PRO A 38 -8.64 8.18 -9.68
N TYR A 39 -8.83 6.92 -10.04
CA TYR A 39 -8.52 6.42 -11.39
C TYR A 39 -9.27 7.20 -12.48
N TYR A 40 -10.50 7.68 -12.20
CA TYR A 40 -11.30 8.44 -13.15
C TYR A 40 -10.97 9.93 -13.04
N GLU A 41 -10.59 10.55 -14.17
CA GLU A 41 -10.13 11.96 -14.22
C GLU A 41 -11.16 12.96 -13.70
N ASP A 42 -12.44 12.65 -13.81
CA ASP A 42 -13.59 13.48 -13.38
C ASP A 42 -14.04 13.19 -11.94
N ALA A 43 -13.40 12.26 -11.25
CA ALA A 43 -13.80 11.91 -9.88
C ALA A 43 -13.67 13.09 -8.91
N PHE A 44 -12.61 13.90 -9.07
CA PHE A 44 -12.26 15.02 -8.19
C PHE A 44 -11.91 16.29 -9.00
N PRO A 45 -12.85 16.86 -9.79
CA PRO A 45 -12.54 17.90 -10.76
C PRO A 45 -12.05 19.21 -10.14
N ASP A 46 -12.51 19.52 -8.92
CA ASP A 46 -12.25 20.77 -8.22
C ASP A 46 -11.15 20.65 -7.15
N TRP A 47 -10.57 19.45 -6.97
CA TRP A 47 -9.56 19.21 -5.94
C TRP A 47 -8.15 19.46 -6.50
N THR A 48 -7.32 20.06 -5.65
CA THR A 48 -5.88 20.10 -5.88
C THR A 48 -5.26 18.73 -5.61
N ALA A 49 -4.08 18.47 -6.14
CA ALA A 49 -3.35 17.25 -5.85
C ALA A 49 -3.08 17.09 -4.34
N GLU A 50 -2.77 18.19 -3.63
CA GLU A 50 -2.54 18.19 -2.19
C GLU A 50 -3.79 17.77 -1.41
N GLU A 51 -4.94 18.34 -1.73
CA GLU A 51 -6.21 17.98 -1.08
C GLU A 51 -6.54 16.49 -1.29
N LEU A 52 -6.36 16.00 -2.52
CA LEU A 52 -6.58 14.60 -2.87
C LEU A 52 -5.65 13.66 -2.08
N TYR A 53 -4.35 13.96 -2.01
CA TYR A 53 -3.39 13.14 -1.27
C TYR A 53 -3.70 13.12 0.23
N ARG A 54 -3.98 14.28 0.85
CA ARG A 54 -4.32 14.34 2.27
C ARG A 54 -5.59 13.57 2.60
N ALA A 55 -6.63 13.73 1.78
CA ALA A 55 -7.88 12.99 1.98
C ALA A 55 -7.66 11.48 1.85
N TYR A 56 -6.89 11.04 0.85
CA TYR A 56 -6.57 9.65 0.63
C TYR A 56 -5.82 9.04 1.84
N PHE A 57 -4.75 9.69 2.32
CA PHE A 57 -3.98 9.17 3.43
C PHE A 57 -4.78 9.15 4.74
N ARG A 58 -5.61 10.16 5.00
CA ARG A 58 -6.50 10.16 6.17
C ARG A 58 -7.53 9.04 6.10
N ALA A 59 -8.17 8.87 4.95
CA ALA A 59 -9.10 7.76 4.74
C ALA A 59 -8.42 6.40 4.87
N THR A 60 -7.17 6.25 4.39
CA THR A 60 -6.39 5.02 4.54
C THR A 60 -6.16 4.70 6.02
N ALA A 61 -5.68 5.65 6.82
CA ALA A 61 -5.46 5.46 8.26
C ALA A 61 -6.76 5.10 8.99
N GLU A 62 -7.86 5.78 8.67
CA GLU A 62 -9.16 5.50 9.26
C GLU A 62 -9.65 4.09 8.92
N ASN A 63 -9.56 3.68 7.66
CA ASN A 63 -9.95 2.33 7.25
C ASN A 63 -9.15 1.24 7.95
N ILE A 64 -7.82 1.40 8.12
CA ILE A 64 -6.99 0.45 8.85
C ILE A 64 -7.43 0.32 10.31
N ARG A 65 -7.74 1.42 11.00
CA ARG A 65 -8.25 1.38 12.38
C ARG A 65 -9.57 0.62 12.48
N PHE A 66 -10.44 0.80 11.52
CA PHE A 66 -11.76 0.18 11.50
C PHE A 66 -11.74 -1.30 11.14
N PHE A 67 -10.87 -1.67 10.18
CA PHE A 67 -10.73 -3.03 9.70
C PHE A 67 -9.25 -3.33 9.46
N HIS A 68 -8.69 -4.27 10.21
CA HIS A 68 -7.29 -4.67 10.17
C HIS A 68 -7.12 -6.20 10.09
N ASN A 69 -8.16 -6.93 9.64
CA ASN A 69 -8.11 -8.38 9.42
C ASN A 69 -7.56 -8.70 8.01
N PHE A 70 -6.37 -8.20 7.74
CA PHE A 70 -5.60 -8.46 6.52
C PHE A 70 -4.11 -8.44 6.83
N GLN A 71 -3.27 -9.03 5.96
CA GLN A 71 -1.86 -9.26 6.25
C GLN A 71 -0.95 -8.16 5.72
N THR A 72 -1.35 -7.45 4.67
CA THR A 72 -0.51 -6.43 4.01
C THR A 72 -1.35 -5.26 3.54
N LEU A 73 -0.85 -4.03 3.74
CA LEU A 73 -1.39 -2.86 3.06
C LEU A 73 -0.77 -2.78 1.66
N GLY A 74 -1.60 -2.87 0.63
CA GLY A 74 -1.21 -2.73 -0.77
C GLY A 74 -0.89 -1.28 -1.11
N HIS A 75 0.09 -1.06 -1.99
CA HIS A 75 0.46 0.22 -2.64
C HIS A 75 0.01 1.50 -1.91
N LEU A 76 0.52 1.73 -0.69
CA LEU A 76 0.10 2.77 0.27
C LEU A 76 -0.23 4.13 -0.37
N ASP A 77 0.52 4.57 -1.36
CA ASP A 77 0.36 5.86 -2.04
C ASP A 77 -0.22 5.73 -3.47
N TYR A 78 -1.11 4.76 -3.67
CA TYR A 78 -1.81 4.47 -4.94
C TYR A 78 -2.34 5.71 -5.65
N VAL A 79 -2.91 6.65 -4.89
CA VAL A 79 -3.50 7.90 -5.41
C VAL A 79 -2.52 8.72 -6.26
N VAL A 80 -1.22 8.60 -6.02
CA VAL A 80 -0.17 9.32 -6.75
C VAL A 80 -0.09 8.91 -8.21
N ARG A 81 -0.56 7.71 -8.56
CA ARG A 81 -0.62 7.21 -9.94
C ARG A 81 -1.64 7.96 -10.81
N TYR A 82 -2.67 8.55 -10.19
CA TYR A 82 -3.90 8.98 -10.86
C TYR A 82 -4.22 10.48 -10.72
N CYS A 83 -3.39 11.26 -10.04
CA CYS A 83 -3.57 12.70 -10.10
C CYS A 83 -3.20 13.23 -11.50
N ARG A 84 -3.82 14.35 -11.91
CA ARG A 84 -3.67 14.94 -13.28
C ARG A 84 -2.21 15.10 -13.70
N GLU A 85 -1.34 15.49 -12.77
CA GLU A 85 0.10 15.56 -12.97
C GLU A 85 0.76 14.53 -12.04
N LYS A 86 0.92 13.30 -12.54
CA LYS A 86 1.40 12.15 -11.78
C LYS A 86 2.63 12.49 -10.93
N GLY A 87 2.51 12.26 -9.63
CA GLY A 87 3.58 12.53 -8.68
C GLY A 87 3.89 14.01 -8.43
N LYS A 88 3.16 14.96 -9.03
CA LYS A 88 3.35 16.38 -8.79
C LYS A 88 3.15 16.69 -7.32
N ASP A 89 4.07 17.48 -6.77
CA ASP A 89 4.05 17.95 -5.39
C ASP A 89 4.00 16.82 -4.34
N TYR A 90 4.17 15.53 -4.75
CA TYR A 90 4.23 14.41 -3.86
C TYR A 90 5.64 14.18 -3.35
N SER A 91 5.78 14.16 -2.05
CA SER A 91 6.95 13.64 -1.34
C SER A 91 6.53 13.15 0.04
N TYR A 92 7.25 12.18 0.60
CA TYR A 92 7.03 11.78 2.00
C TYR A 92 7.00 13.00 2.92
N ARG A 93 7.95 13.94 2.76
CA ARG A 93 8.10 15.12 3.62
C ARG A 93 6.87 16.03 3.61
N ALA A 94 6.19 16.17 2.48
CA ALA A 94 5.00 17.02 2.36
C ALA A 94 3.78 16.45 3.10
N PHE A 95 3.75 15.12 3.30
CA PHE A 95 2.63 14.38 3.89
C PHE A 95 3.07 13.51 5.07
N ALA A 96 4.16 13.89 5.75
CA ALA A 96 4.80 13.08 6.78
C ALA A 96 3.85 12.71 7.93
N ASP A 97 3.01 13.64 8.37
CA ASP A 97 2.10 13.41 9.50
C ASP A 97 1.04 12.35 9.17
N GLU A 98 0.45 12.44 7.98
CA GLU A 98 -0.55 11.48 7.51
C GLU A 98 0.09 10.11 7.23
N ILE A 99 1.23 10.08 6.54
CA ILE A 99 1.94 8.84 6.20
C ILE A 99 2.47 8.16 7.47
N ASP A 100 3.09 8.89 8.39
CA ASP A 100 3.56 8.34 9.68
C ASP A 100 2.40 7.76 10.49
N THR A 101 1.22 8.36 10.41
CA THR A 101 0.01 7.82 11.04
C THR A 101 -0.32 6.45 10.47
N ILE A 102 -0.34 6.29 9.14
CA ILE A 102 -0.58 4.99 8.50
C ILE A 102 0.50 3.98 8.92
N LEU A 103 1.77 4.37 8.84
CA LEU A 103 2.88 3.46 9.17
C LEU A 103 2.84 2.97 10.61
N LYS A 104 2.46 3.84 11.56
CA LYS A 104 2.27 3.46 12.96
C LYS A 104 1.08 2.51 13.16
N GLU A 105 -0.03 2.71 12.44
CA GLU A 105 -1.16 1.78 12.46
C GLU A 105 -0.75 0.39 11.92
N LEU A 106 0.03 0.33 10.83
CA LEU A 106 0.54 -0.94 10.31
C LEU A 106 1.38 -1.68 11.36
N ILE A 107 2.27 -0.96 12.05
CA ILE A 107 3.10 -1.54 13.11
C ILE A 107 2.25 -2.01 14.28
N GLN A 108 1.29 -1.19 14.71
CA GLN A 108 0.40 -1.51 15.83
C GLN A 108 -0.44 -2.75 15.59
N TYR A 109 -0.97 -2.93 14.38
CA TYR A 109 -1.81 -4.06 14.00
C TYR A 109 -1.05 -5.22 13.36
N ASP A 110 0.29 -5.15 13.37
CA ASP A 110 1.17 -6.19 12.84
C ASP A 110 0.98 -6.48 11.33
N ILE A 111 0.60 -5.45 10.56
CA ILE A 111 0.34 -5.50 9.12
C ILE A 111 1.63 -5.16 8.37
N ALA A 112 1.94 -5.93 7.32
CA ALA A 112 3.09 -5.67 6.46
C ALA A 112 2.85 -4.48 5.52
N LEU A 113 3.92 -3.78 5.15
CA LEU A 113 3.91 -2.78 4.07
C LEU A 113 4.28 -3.46 2.75
N GLU A 114 3.46 -3.29 1.72
CA GLU A 114 3.82 -3.73 0.37
C GLU A 114 4.78 -2.74 -0.28
N ILE A 115 5.82 -3.25 -0.95
CA ILE A 115 6.61 -2.53 -1.94
C ILE A 115 6.08 -2.95 -3.30
N ASN A 116 5.23 -2.12 -3.88
CA ASN A 116 4.50 -2.43 -5.11
C ASN A 116 5.18 -1.79 -6.32
N THR A 117 5.65 -2.61 -7.23
CA THR A 117 6.37 -2.14 -8.43
C THR A 117 5.45 -1.61 -9.53
N GLY A 118 4.14 -1.61 -9.34
CA GLY A 118 3.17 -0.99 -10.23
C GLY A 118 3.42 0.50 -10.48
N GLY A 119 4.09 1.20 -9.56
CA GLY A 119 4.50 2.59 -9.74
C GLY A 119 5.37 2.80 -10.97
N TYR A 120 6.27 1.88 -11.30
CA TYR A 120 7.07 1.94 -12.54
C TYR A 120 6.18 1.84 -13.79
N LYS A 121 5.18 0.96 -13.78
CA LYS A 121 4.21 0.85 -14.88
C LYS A 121 3.35 2.10 -15.04
N ALA A 122 3.04 2.76 -13.93
CA ALA A 122 2.31 4.02 -13.91
C ALA A 122 3.15 5.22 -14.40
N GLY A 123 4.45 5.03 -14.60
CA GLY A 123 5.37 6.08 -15.06
C GLY A 123 5.93 6.97 -13.94
N LEU A 124 5.84 6.54 -12.68
CA LEU A 124 6.39 7.30 -11.55
C LEU A 124 7.92 7.14 -11.41
N GLY A 125 8.52 6.13 -12.06
CA GLY A 125 9.95 5.83 -11.94
C GLY A 125 10.38 5.27 -10.57
N VAL A 126 9.43 5.01 -9.68
CA VAL A 126 9.63 4.48 -8.32
C VAL A 126 8.49 3.52 -7.97
N PRO A 127 8.66 2.64 -6.95
CA PRO A 127 7.55 1.82 -6.46
C PRO A 127 6.52 2.64 -5.67
N ASN A 128 5.43 2.00 -5.30
CA ASN A 128 4.47 2.46 -4.31
C ASN A 128 4.59 1.61 -3.02
N PRO A 129 4.90 2.22 -1.86
CA PRO A 129 5.25 3.63 -1.71
C PRO A 129 6.69 3.95 -2.16
N THR A 130 6.98 5.26 -2.19
CA THR A 130 8.32 5.75 -2.53
C THR A 130 9.40 5.26 -1.56
N PRO A 131 10.70 5.22 -1.98
CA PRO A 131 11.80 4.77 -1.13
C PRO A 131 11.90 5.48 0.22
N ASP A 132 11.56 6.77 0.29
CA ASP A 132 11.58 7.54 1.54
C ASP A 132 10.54 7.03 2.55
N VAL A 133 9.36 6.64 2.09
CA VAL A 133 8.31 6.03 2.94
C VAL A 133 8.75 4.65 3.44
N ILE A 134 9.38 3.85 2.58
CA ILE A 134 9.89 2.52 2.95
C ILE A 134 10.96 2.65 4.03
N ARG A 135 11.91 3.59 3.87
CA ARG A 135 12.93 3.91 4.87
C ARG A 135 12.30 4.36 6.18
N ARG A 136 11.31 5.26 6.09
CA ARG A 136 10.59 5.76 7.27
C ARG A 136 9.87 4.67 8.02
N TYR A 137 9.23 3.73 7.33
CA TYR A 137 8.61 2.57 7.97
C TYR A 137 9.63 1.79 8.79
N ARG A 138 10.84 1.54 8.25
CA ARG A 138 11.92 0.87 8.97
C ARG A 138 12.40 1.67 10.20
N GLU A 139 12.55 2.99 10.07
CA GLU A 139 12.94 3.89 11.17
C GLU A 139 11.93 3.88 12.32
N LEU A 140 10.63 3.76 12.01
CA LEU A 140 9.57 3.67 13.01
C LEU A 140 9.49 2.29 13.69
N GLY A 141 10.29 1.33 13.27
CA GLY A 141 10.31 -0.03 13.82
C GLY A 141 9.51 -1.05 13.00
N GLY A 142 9.08 -0.71 11.79
CA GLY A 142 8.46 -1.65 10.86
C GLY A 142 9.43 -2.75 10.44
N GLU A 143 8.98 -4.00 10.45
CA GLU A 143 9.81 -5.17 10.15
C GLU A 143 9.29 -6.01 9.00
N LYS A 144 8.00 -5.93 8.70
CA LYS A 144 7.34 -6.77 7.69
C LYS A 144 7.11 -6.01 6.40
N ILE A 145 7.76 -6.45 5.34
CA ILE A 145 7.52 -5.96 3.98
C ILE A 145 7.14 -7.12 3.06
N THR A 146 6.33 -6.85 2.06
CA THR A 146 6.04 -7.77 0.95
C THR A 146 6.41 -7.11 -0.38
N PHE A 147 6.57 -7.92 -1.43
CA PHE A 147 6.75 -7.42 -2.79
C PHE A 147 5.50 -7.73 -3.62
N GLY A 148 5.01 -6.73 -4.34
CA GLY A 148 3.89 -6.86 -5.27
C GLY A 148 4.21 -6.21 -6.61
N ALA A 149 3.74 -6.82 -7.71
CA ALA A 149 3.89 -6.25 -9.05
C ALA A 149 2.58 -5.67 -9.59
N ASP A 150 1.45 -5.91 -8.90
CA ASP A 150 0.13 -5.51 -9.37
C ASP A 150 -0.10 -5.95 -10.83
N ALA A 151 0.25 -7.23 -11.10
CA ALA A 151 0.32 -7.77 -12.44
C ALA A 151 -1.06 -8.10 -13.00
N HIS A 152 -1.46 -7.41 -14.08
CA HIS A 152 -2.68 -7.67 -14.85
C HIS A 152 -2.39 -8.35 -16.20
N LYS A 153 -1.10 -8.61 -16.49
CA LYS A 153 -0.61 -9.30 -17.70
C LYS A 153 0.57 -10.19 -17.33
N PRO A 154 0.81 -11.30 -18.07
CA PRO A 154 1.91 -12.22 -17.77
C PRO A 154 3.28 -11.57 -17.71
N GLU A 155 3.57 -10.61 -18.58
CA GLU A 155 4.84 -9.87 -18.67
C GLU A 155 5.08 -8.95 -17.46
N HIS A 156 4.06 -8.71 -16.64
CA HIS A 156 4.17 -7.89 -15.42
C HIS A 156 4.44 -8.73 -14.17
N ILE A 157 4.48 -10.05 -14.25
CA ILE A 157 4.78 -10.90 -13.10
C ILE A 157 6.22 -10.65 -12.67
N ALA A 158 6.41 -10.31 -11.37
CA ALA A 158 7.70 -9.95 -10.77
C ALA A 158 8.44 -8.77 -11.47
N PHE A 159 7.70 -7.92 -12.18
CA PHE A 159 8.24 -6.73 -12.85
C PHE A 159 8.98 -5.84 -11.84
N HIS A 160 10.23 -5.46 -12.13
CA HIS A 160 11.08 -4.64 -11.25
C HIS A 160 11.27 -5.16 -9.80
N PHE A 161 11.17 -6.45 -9.54
CA PHE A 161 11.39 -7.00 -8.19
C PHE A 161 12.85 -6.85 -7.74
N ALA A 162 13.82 -6.88 -8.66
CA ALA A 162 15.22 -6.63 -8.32
C ALA A 162 15.43 -5.20 -7.78
N ASP A 163 14.78 -4.21 -8.41
CA ASP A 163 14.84 -2.82 -7.94
C ASP A 163 14.15 -2.65 -6.58
N ALA A 164 13.01 -3.30 -6.39
CA ALA A 164 12.29 -3.30 -5.11
C ALA A 164 13.14 -3.94 -4.00
N ALA A 165 13.85 -5.04 -4.31
CA ALA A 165 14.76 -5.71 -3.37
C ALA A 165 15.93 -4.79 -2.98
N ALA A 166 16.54 -4.11 -3.95
CA ALA A 166 17.61 -3.15 -3.70
C ALA A 166 17.16 -2.00 -2.79
N ILE A 167 15.99 -1.41 -3.09
CA ILE A 167 15.39 -0.34 -2.26
C ILE A 167 15.13 -0.83 -0.83
N ALA A 168 14.60 -2.04 -0.67
CA ALA A 168 14.38 -2.62 0.65
C ALA A 168 15.69 -2.83 1.43
N GLN A 169 16.74 -3.32 0.77
CA GLN A 169 18.06 -3.48 1.37
C GLN A 169 18.69 -2.13 1.78
N GLU A 170 18.58 -1.10 0.93
CA GLU A 170 19.03 0.25 1.23
C GLU A 170 18.27 0.87 2.42
N ALA A 171 16.99 0.55 2.56
CA ALA A 171 16.17 0.93 3.72
C ALA A 171 16.50 0.14 5.00
N GLY A 172 17.37 -0.88 4.93
CA GLY A 172 17.84 -1.68 6.07
C GLY A 172 17.05 -2.96 6.33
N PHE A 173 16.21 -3.39 5.38
CA PHE A 173 15.57 -4.70 5.46
C PHE A 173 16.52 -5.81 4.99
N ARG A 174 16.47 -6.94 5.67
CA ARG A 174 17.23 -8.16 5.31
C ARG A 174 16.30 -9.29 4.87
N TYR A 175 15.03 -9.19 5.22
CA TYR A 175 14.01 -10.19 4.96
C TYR A 175 12.75 -9.50 4.43
N TYR A 176 12.02 -10.21 3.59
CA TYR A 176 10.63 -9.92 3.27
C TYR A 176 9.75 -11.06 3.78
N VAL A 177 8.44 -10.85 3.84
CA VAL A 177 7.51 -11.89 4.28
C VAL A 177 6.63 -12.35 3.11
N ARG A 178 6.33 -13.64 3.11
CA ARG A 178 5.18 -14.19 2.41
C ARG A 178 4.25 -14.80 3.44
N PHE A 179 2.99 -14.94 3.09
CA PHE A 179 2.00 -15.49 4.01
C PHE A 179 1.50 -16.85 3.53
N LYS A 180 1.38 -17.78 4.48
CA LYS A 180 0.73 -19.07 4.31
C LYS A 180 -0.19 -19.30 5.49
N GLU A 181 -1.46 -19.63 5.21
CA GLU A 181 -2.49 -19.74 6.25
C GLU A 181 -2.52 -18.49 7.16
N LYS A 182 -2.37 -17.31 6.56
CA LYS A 182 -2.27 -15.98 7.22
C LYS A 182 -1.07 -15.81 8.16
N LYS A 183 -0.12 -16.74 8.19
CA LYS A 183 1.09 -16.69 9.02
C LYS A 183 2.28 -16.20 8.20
N PRO A 184 3.10 -15.28 8.72
CA PRO A 184 4.27 -14.78 8.02
C PRO A 184 5.40 -15.81 7.99
N GLU A 185 6.00 -16.01 6.83
CA GLU A 185 7.25 -16.73 6.62
C GLU A 185 8.31 -15.72 6.17
N TYR A 186 9.41 -15.60 6.91
CA TYR A 186 10.49 -14.66 6.60
C TYR A 186 11.48 -15.28 5.63
N LEU A 187 11.72 -14.61 4.52
CA LEU A 187 12.62 -15.03 3.46
C LEU A 187 13.71 -13.96 3.26
N PRO A 188 15.01 -14.37 3.11
CA PRO A 188 16.08 -13.41 2.90
C PRO A 188 15.91 -12.68 1.56
N ILE A 189 16.21 -11.38 1.56
CA ILE A 189 16.30 -10.59 0.34
C ILE A 189 17.67 -10.90 -0.30
N GLN A 190 17.64 -11.40 -1.53
CA GLN A 190 18.83 -11.80 -2.29
C GLN A 190 19.30 -10.67 -3.18
#